data_78031d95ee25c5c8ef91a33931bfda24
#
_entry.id   78031d95ee25c5c8ef91a33931bfda24
#
_cell.length_a   1.000
_cell.length_b   1.000
_cell.length_c   1.000
_cell.angle_alpha   90.00
_cell.angle_beta   90.00
_cell.angle_gamma   90.00
#
_symmetry.space_group_name_H-M   'P 1'
#
loop_
_entity.id
_entity.type
_entity.pdbx_description
1 polymer ?
#
loop_
_entity_poly.entity_id
_entity_poly.type
_entity_poly.pdbx_seq_one_letter_code
_entity_poly.pdbx_strand_id
1 'polypeptide(L)'
;YAMERGKHVYVQKPMTHNIREARLLTEMARKYKIVSQMGNQGASNPLLKTVQKWVDSGKLGKIGKVQIWTNRPVWPQGGAMPKPDDSLKPKDLDWDMWLGPSEFKPYTPNMHPFNWRGWWDYGTGALGDVGCHLIDIPFRTLGLKYPTDAECSVASVYTKMWTADYNPEGCPASSFITLHFSETVKSKSKIEMTWSDGGIRPSHPDIIPANEDIGGTNSANGVMIIGEKGIITTNINDSSPMMPKLFLNDGTRELGPDLPKDMEPEYGHQRLWVDACKAGFKSKEHLALTSSFDYAGPMTETVLMGNLAIRSYMLRKEDSKGKLE
;
A
#
# COMPACT_ATOMS: atom_id res chain seq x y z
N TYR A 1 0.50 -6.81 -23.56
CA TYR A 1 1.37 -7.04 -24.72
C TYR A 1 2.25 -8.29 -24.51
N ALA A 2 3.04 -8.36 -23.41
CA ALA A 2 3.85 -9.55 -23.09
C ALA A 2 2.99 -10.80 -22.87
N MET A 3 1.92 -10.67 -22.11
CA MET A 3 0.99 -11.78 -21.82
C MET A 3 0.34 -12.37 -23.07
N GLU A 4 -0.06 -11.53 -24.03
CA GLU A 4 -0.59 -11.96 -25.34
C GLU A 4 0.38 -12.82 -26.13
N ARG A 5 1.68 -12.68 -25.85
CA ARG A 5 2.77 -13.47 -26.43
C ARG A 5 3.22 -14.64 -25.57
N GLY A 6 2.39 -15.02 -24.59
CA GLY A 6 2.66 -16.14 -23.70
C GLY A 6 3.82 -15.93 -22.73
N LYS A 7 4.25 -14.66 -22.50
CA LYS A 7 5.35 -14.38 -21.57
C LYS A 7 4.82 -14.23 -20.16
N HIS A 8 5.45 -14.91 -19.21
CA HIS A 8 5.24 -14.71 -17.79
C HIS A 8 5.73 -13.32 -17.38
N VAL A 9 5.11 -12.72 -16.39
CA VAL A 9 5.40 -11.33 -16.02
C VAL A 9 5.64 -11.17 -14.52
N TYR A 10 6.63 -10.35 -14.20
CA TYR A 10 6.89 -9.83 -12.87
C TYR A 10 6.87 -8.30 -12.96
N VAL A 11 6.01 -7.66 -12.19
CA VAL A 11 5.84 -6.20 -12.21
C VAL A 11 6.20 -5.64 -10.85
N GLN A 12 7.11 -4.66 -10.81
CA GLN A 12 7.41 -3.97 -9.57
C GLN A 12 6.19 -3.24 -8.99
N LYS A 13 6.22 -3.04 -7.67
CA LYS A 13 5.19 -2.29 -6.94
C LYS A 13 5.35 -0.77 -7.18
N PRO A 14 4.27 -0.03 -7.10
CA PRO A 14 2.86 -0.48 -7.12
C PRO A 14 2.52 -1.11 -8.48
N MET A 15 1.61 -2.09 -8.49
CA MET A 15 1.31 -2.90 -9.68
C MET A 15 0.86 -2.06 -10.86
N THR A 16 0.00 -1.06 -10.61
CA THR A 16 -0.57 -0.19 -11.64
C THR A 16 -0.85 1.20 -11.10
N HIS A 17 -1.09 2.15 -12.02
CA HIS A 17 -1.38 3.53 -11.70
C HIS A 17 -2.89 3.79 -11.49
N ASN A 18 -3.77 2.96 -12.06
CA ASN A 18 -5.21 3.09 -11.91
C ASN A 18 -5.92 1.73 -11.77
N ILE A 19 -7.18 1.77 -11.31
CA ILE A 19 -7.99 0.59 -11.02
C ILE A 19 -8.25 -0.24 -12.29
N ARG A 20 -8.51 0.42 -13.43
CA ARG A 20 -8.77 -0.28 -14.70
C ARG A 20 -7.59 -1.13 -15.14
N GLU A 21 -6.38 -0.60 -15.00
CA GLU A 21 -5.15 -1.33 -15.31
C GLU A 21 -4.97 -2.56 -14.41
N ALA A 22 -5.20 -2.42 -13.10
CA ALA A 22 -5.12 -3.54 -12.16
C ALA A 22 -6.10 -4.66 -12.53
N ARG A 23 -7.35 -4.29 -12.83
CA ARG A 23 -8.38 -5.21 -13.29
C ARG A 23 -7.99 -5.88 -14.60
N LEU A 24 -7.56 -5.10 -15.58
CA LEU A 24 -7.16 -5.59 -16.90
C LEU A 24 -5.98 -6.57 -16.80
N LEU A 25 -4.93 -6.25 -16.06
CA LEU A 25 -3.78 -7.14 -15.90
C LEU A 25 -4.17 -8.46 -15.23
N THR A 26 -5.04 -8.42 -14.23
CA THR A 26 -5.55 -9.62 -13.55
C THR A 26 -6.34 -10.51 -14.53
N GLU A 27 -7.25 -9.94 -15.30
CA GLU A 27 -8.05 -10.66 -16.30
C GLU A 27 -7.19 -11.23 -17.43
N MET A 28 -6.22 -10.46 -17.90
CA MET A 28 -5.32 -10.90 -18.97
C MET A 28 -4.38 -12.02 -18.54
N ALA A 29 -3.89 -12.00 -17.29
CA ALA A 29 -3.09 -13.09 -16.74
C ALA A 29 -3.88 -14.42 -16.74
N ARG A 30 -5.16 -14.37 -16.36
CA ARG A 30 -6.07 -15.52 -16.42
C ARG A 30 -6.33 -15.97 -17.85
N LYS A 31 -6.70 -15.03 -18.72
CA LYS A 31 -7.03 -15.30 -20.14
C LYS A 31 -5.90 -15.98 -20.87
N TYR A 32 -4.69 -15.48 -20.72
CA TYR A 32 -3.50 -16.01 -21.42
C TYR A 32 -2.75 -17.08 -20.62
N LYS A 33 -3.26 -17.50 -19.48
CA LYS A 33 -2.67 -18.55 -18.60
C LYS A 33 -1.23 -18.21 -18.21
N ILE A 34 -1.00 -16.98 -17.76
CA ILE A 34 0.32 -16.42 -17.44
C ILE A 34 0.60 -16.57 -15.94
N VAL A 35 1.80 -17.02 -15.61
CA VAL A 35 2.34 -16.89 -14.24
C VAL A 35 2.74 -15.44 -14.04
N SER A 36 2.16 -14.80 -13.04
CA SER A 36 2.33 -13.38 -12.78
C SER A 36 2.63 -13.13 -11.32
N GLN A 37 3.42 -12.09 -11.00
CA GLN A 37 3.68 -11.67 -9.64
C GLN A 37 3.97 -10.17 -9.56
N MET A 38 3.45 -9.51 -8.52
CA MET A 38 3.83 -8.15 -8.14
C MET A 38 5.03 -8.18 -7.19
N GLY A 39 5.93 -7.22 -7.33
CA GLY A 39 7.16 -7.10 -6.54
C GLY A 39 7.00 -6.42 -5.19
N ASN A 40 6.03 -6.84 -4.36
CA ASN A 40 5.94 -6.46 -2.96
C ASN A 40 6.55 -7.57 -2.08
N GLN A 41 7.85 -7.67 -2.07
CA GLN A 41 8.63 -8.80 -1.55
C GLN A 41 8.28 -9.21 -0.12
N GLY A 42 7.93 -8.24 0.74
CA GLY A 42 7.45 -8.49 2.10
C GLY A 42 6.27 -9.45 2.19
N ALA A 43 5.48 -9.61 1.12
CA ALA A 43 4.40 -10.59 1.03
C ALA A 43 4.88 -12.05 1.15
N SER A 44 6.16 -12.31 0.94
CA SER A 44 6.78 -13.63 1.15
C SER A 44 7.42 -13.80 2.53
N ASN A 45 7.33 -12.79 3.41
CA ASN A 45 7.85 -12.88 4.77
C ASN A 45 7.11 -13.98 5.57
N PRO A 46 7.82 -14.98 6.10
CA PRO A 46 7.19 -16.09 6.82
C PRO A 46 6.48 -15.66 8.12
N LEU A 47 6.79 -14.49 8.68
CA LEU A 47 6.09 -13.95 9.85
C LEU A 47 4.61 -13.64 9.59
N LEU A 48 4.22 -13.45 8.33
CA LEU A 48 2.80 -13.37 7.94
C LEU A 48 2.02 -14.61 8.36
N LYS A 49 2.64 -15.78 8.35
CA LYS A 49 2.01 -17.02 8.83
C LYS A 49 1.74 -17.00 10.32
N THR A 50 2.55 -16.29 11.11
CA THR A 50 2.32 -16.11 12.55
C THR A 50 1.10 -15.23 12.80
N VAL A 51 1.03 -14.08 12.13
CA VAL A 51 -0.16 -13.21 12.18
C VAL A 51 -1.41 -13.98 11.74
N GLN A 52 -1.31 -14.74 10.65
CA GLN A 52 -2.41 -15.58 10.15
C GLN A 52 -2.87 -16.60 11.19
N LYS A 53 -1.93 -17.29 11.87
CA LYS A 53 -2.27 -18.27 12.92
C LYS A 53 -3.00 -17.62 14.09
N TRP A 54 -2.59 -16.44 14.52
CA TRP A 54 -3.26 -15.72 15.61
C TRP A 54 -4.69 -15.31 15.21
N VAL A 55 -4.89 -14.81 14.01
CA VAL A 55 -6.21 -14.49 13.48
C VAL A 55 -7.07 -15.76 13.41
N ASP A 56 -6.56 -16.83 12.81
CA ASP A 56 -7.29 -18.09 12.61
C ASP A 56 -7.62 -18.80 13.92
N SER A 57 -6.81 -18.59 14.97
CA SER A 57 -7.07 -19.16 16.31
C SER A 57 -8.32 -18.58 16.98
N GLY A 58 -8.83 -17.44 16.50
CA GLY A 58 -9.95 -16.73 17.10
C GLY A 58 -9.63 -16.04 18.44
N LYS A 59 -8.35 -15.97 18.85
CA LYS A 59 -7.91 -15.32 20.11
C LYS A 59 -8.34 -13.87 20.20
N LEU A 60 -8.43 -13.15 19.07
CA LEU A 60 -8.87 -11.75 19.05
C LEU A 60 -10.39 -11.55 19.22
N GLY A 61 -11.20 -12.60 19.15
CA GLY A 61 -12.67 -12.48 19.07
C GLY A 61 -13.11 -11.92 17.72
N LYS A 62 -14.13 -11.08 17.69
CA LYS A 62 -14.53 -10.35 16.47
C LYS A 62 -13.52 -9.23 16.21
N ILE A 63 -13.12 -9.09 14.95
CA ILE A 63 -12.13 -8.09 14.52
C ILE A 63 -12.87 -7.01 13.74
N GLY A 64 -13.07 -5.85 14.36
CA GLY A 64 -13.85 -4.74 13.78
C GLY A 64 -12.99 -3.58 13.28
N LYS A 65 -11.71 -3.51 13.65
CA LYS A 65 -10.88 -2.35 13.33
C LYS A 65 -9.47 -2.75 12.91
N VAL A 66 -8.96 -2.03 11.91
CA VAL A 66 -7.55 -2.09 11.49
C VAL A 66 -7.04 -0.65 11.40
N GLN A 67 -5.87 -0.39 11.99
CA GLN A 67 -5.21 0.91 11.89
C GLN A 67 -3.85 0.75 11.24
N ILE A 68 -3.61 1.52 10.19
CA ILE A 68 -2.37 1.50 9.42
C ILE A 68 -1.84 2.92 9.34
N TRP A 69 -0.55 3.08 9.56
CA TRP A 69 0.10 4.40 9.48
C TRP A 69 1.51 4.30 8.94
N THR A 70 1.98 5.43 8.40
CA THR A 70 3.34 5.55 7.87
C THR A 70 3.89 6.97 8.05
N ASN A 71 5.20 7.08 8.21
CA ASN A 71 5.91 8.36 8.20
C ASN A 71 6.16 8.90 6.78
N ARG A 72 5.73 8.17 5.74
CA ARG A 72 5.79 8.65 4.36
C ARG A 72 4.76 9.76 4.15
N PRO A 73 5.02 10.70 3.21
CA PRO A 73 6.11 10.73 2.22
C PRO A 73 7.44 11.21 2.83
N VAL A 74 8.57 10.71 2.26
CA VAL A 74 9.94 11.21 2.51
C VAL A 74 10.50 11.91 1.27
N TRP A 75 9.65 12.23 0.33
CA TRP A 75 9.87 13.00 -0.88
C TRP A 75 8.97 14.24 -0.88
N PRO A 76 9.28 15.27 -1.70
CA PRO A 76 8.40 16.43 -1.83
C PRO A 76 6.98 16.02 -2.25
N GLN A 77 6.00 16.40 -1.46
CA GLN A 77 4.57 16.13 -1.68
C GLN A 77 3.73 17.22 -1.02
N GLY A 78 2.56 17.54 -1.59
CA GLY A 78 1.66 18.58 -1.09
C GLY A 78 1.92 19.98 -1.64
N GLY A 79 3.01 20.17 -2.39
CA GLY A 79 3.34 21.42 -3.06
C GLY A 79 3.00 21.44 -4.55
N ALA A 80 3.25 22.60 -5.18
CA ALA A 80 3.11 22.75 -6.63
C ALA A 80 4.18 21.91 -7.37
N MET A 81 3.81 21.42 -8.56
CA MET A 81 4.76 20.77 -9.45
C MET A 81 5.84 21.76 -9.88
N PRO A 82 7.13 21.37 -9.86
CA PRO A 82 8.19 22.20 -10.41
C PRO A 82 7.93 22.56 -11.86
N LYS A 83 8.36 23.76 -12.27
CA LYS A 83 8.21 24.16 -13.67
C LYS A 83 9.13 23.35 -14.57
N PRO A 84 8.66 22.94 -15.75
CA PRO A 84 9.51 22.26 -16.72
C PRO A 84 10.73 23.10 -17.12
N ASP A 85 11.89 22.44 -17.24
CA ASP A 85 13.13 23.07 -17.69
C ASP A 85 14.05 22.01 -18.35
N ASP A 86 14.00 21.95 -19.67
CA ASP A 86 14.81 21.00 -20.46
C ASP A 86 16.33 21.25 -20.35
N SER A 87 16.74 22.46 -19.95
CA SER A 87 18.16 22.79 -19.76
C SER A 87 18.78 22.05 -18.58
N LEU A 88 17.97 21.63 -17.62
CA LEU A 88 18.36 20.87 -16.43
C LEU A 88 18.29 19.35 -16.64
N LYS A 89 17.87 18.89 -17.81
CA LYS A 89 17.78 17.44 -18.08
C LYS A 89 19.16 16.80 -18.09
N PRO A 90 19.41 15.71 -17.34
CA PRO A 90 20.64 14.95 -17.43
C PRO A 90 20.89 14.47 -18.86
N LYS A 91 22.14 14.56 -19.33
CA LYS A 91 22.50 14.24 -20.73
C LYS A 91 22.29 12.77 -21.09
N ASP A 92 22.41 11.89 -20.09
CA ASP A 92 22.24 10.44 -20.18
C ASP A 92 20.84 9.95 -19.88
N LEU A 93 19.88 10.87 -19.61
CA LEU A 93 18.48 10.53 -19.37
C LEU A 93 17.68 10.60 -20.68
N ASP A 94 17.17 9.44 -21.11
CA ASP A 94 16.10 9.38 -22.11
C ASP A 94 14.76 9.66 -21.41
N TRP A 95 14.32 10.91 -21.49
CA TRP A 95 13.14 11.37 -20.79
C TRP A 95 11.83 10.77 -21.33
N ASP A 96 11.75 10.55 -22.63
CA ASP A 96 10.59 9.93 -23.27
C ASP A 96 10.44 8.47 -22.83
N MET A 97 11.51 7.72 -22.83
CA MET A 97 11.51 6.36 -22.29
C MET A 97 11.21 6.30 -20.78
N TRP A 98 11.67 7.31 -20.02
CA TRP A 98 11.37 7.39 -18.59
C TRP A 98 9.88 7.65 -18.35
N LEU A 99 9.24 8.52 -19.12
CA LEU A 99 7.81 8.80 -19.04
C LEU A 99 6.97 7.54 -19.33
N GLY A 100 7.45 6.67 -20.21
CA GLY A 100 6.75 5.42 -20.58
C GLY A 100 5.35 5.67 -21.11
N PRO A 101 4.29 5.11 -20.51
CA PRO A 101 2.91 5.29 -20.97
C PRO A 101 2.24 6.59 -20.48
N SER A 102 2.95 7.42 -19.68
CA SER A 102 2.42 8.70 -19.22
C SER A 102 2.31 9.69 -20.36
N GLU A 103 1.42 10.67 -20.24
CA GLU A 103 1.33 11.75 -21.21
C GLU A 103 2.67 12.50 -21.30
N PHE A 104 3.09 12.80 -22.55
CA PHE A 104 4.33 13.53 -22.74
C PHE A 104 4.25 14.93 -22.12
N LYS A 105 5.26 15.25 -21.31
CA LYS A 105 5.51 16.58 -20.75
C LYS A 105 7.00 16.90 -20.88
N PRO A 106 7.38 18.19 -21.05
CA PRO A 106 8.79 18.59 -21.03
C PRO A 106 9.44 18.16 -19.70
N TYR A 107 10.75 18.03 -19.72
CA TYR A 107 11.49 17.60 -18.53
C TYR A 107 11.18 18.47 -17.32
N THR A 108 10.76 17.84 -16.26
CA THR A 108 10.47 18.50 -14.99
C THR A 108 11.58 18.16 -13.99
N PRO A 109 12.34 19.15 -13.51
CA PRO A 109 13.44 18.93 -12.58
C PRO A 109 12.95 18.25 -11.28
N ASN A 110 13.85 17.49 -10.66
CA ASN A 110 13.61 16.81 -9.38
C ASN A 110 12.53 15.68 -9.39
N MET A 111 11.96 15.34 -10.55
CA MET A 111 11.08 14.16 -10.64
C MET A 111 11.87 12.86 -10.59
N HIS A 112 12.84 12.72 -11.49
CA HIS A 112 13.75 11.59 -11.54
C HIS A 112 14.87 11.76 -10.49
N PRO A 113 15.35 10.68 -9.85
CA PRO A 113 14.87 9.28 -9.99
C PRO A 113 13.80 8.88 -8.97
N PHE A 114 13.45 9.73 -7.99
CA PHE A 114 12.69 9.29 -6.81
C PHE A 114 11.42 10.08 -6.54
N ASN A 115 11.42 11.39 -6.73
CA ASN A 115 10.38 12.29 -6.24
C ASN A 115 9.06 12.25 -7.04
N TRP A 116 9.05 11.62 -8.21
CA TRP A 116 7.87 11.45 -9.06
C TRP A 116 6.64 10.91 -8.32
N ARG A 117 6.85 10.23 -7.21
CA ARG A 117 5.81 9.66 -6.34
C ARG A 117 4.79 10.67 -5.84
N GLY A 118 5.19 11.93 -5.71
CA GLY A 118 4.38 13.02 -5.16
C GLY A 118 3.37 13.63 -6.13
N TRP A 119 3.34 13.22 -7.39
CA TRP A 119 2.47 13.80 -8.41
C TRP A 119 1.65 12.76 -9.15
N TRP A 120 0.36 13.08 -9.32
CA TRP A 120 -0.62 12.14 -9.88
C TRP A 120 -0.35 11.69 -11.31
N ASP A 121 0.42 12.43 -12.09
CA ASP A 121 0.79 12.02 -13.46
C ASP A 121 1.68 10.78 -13.47
N TYR A 122 2.48 10.60 -12.44
CA TYR A 122 3.52 9.56 -12.39
C TYR A 122 3.36 8.61 -11.23
N GLY A 123 2.88 9.11 -10.10
CA GLY A 123 2.79 8.38 -8.83
C GLY A 123 1.39 8.39 -8.23
N THR A 124 1.29 7.74 -7.10
CA THR A 124 0.05 7.59 -6.34
C THR A 124 0.22 7.96 -4.86
N GLY A 125 1.22 8.83 -4.58
CA GLY A 125 1.52 9.34 -3.25
C GLY A 125 1.97 8.28 -2.25
N ALA A 126 1.95 8.65 -0.98
CA ALA A 126 2.36 7.76 0.11
C ALA A 126 1.48 6.51 0.19
N LEU A 127 0.17 6.63 0.00
CA LEU A 127 -0.73 5.48 0.02
C LEU A 127 -0.38 4.46 -1.06
N GLY A 128 -0.20 4.89 -2.31
CA GLY A 128 0.13 3.97 -3.40
C GLY A 128 1.51 3.34 -3.26
N ASP A 129 2.49 4.12 -2.80
CA ASP A 129 3.87 3.63 -2.63
C ASP A 129 4.00 2.62 -1.49
N VAL A 130 3.32 2.81 -0.36
CA VAL A 130 3.49 2.01 0.87
C VAL A 130 2.29 1.13 1.19
N GLY A 131 1.10 1.49 0.71
CA GLY A 131 -0.12 0.70 0.97
C GLY A 131 -0.01 -0.75 0.52
N CYS A 132 0.67 -1.02 -0.61
CA CYS A 132 0.91 -2.38 -1.07
C CYS A 132 1.77 -3.24 -0.13
N HIS A 133 2.45 -2.64 0.85
CA HIS A 133 3.21 -3.32 1.88
C HIS A 133 2.40 -3.49 3.17
N LEU A 134 1.81 -2.41 3.67
CA LEU A 134 1.16 -2.42 4.98
C LEU A 134 -0.29 -2.92 4.91
N ILE A 135 -1.05 -2.55 3.89
CA ILE A 135 -2.43 -3.05 3.68
C ILE A 135 -2.41 -4.55 3.35
N ASP A 136 -1.35 -5.07 2.72
CA ASP A 136 -1.20 -6.50 2.41
C ASP A 136 -1.39 -7.38 3.66
N ILE A 137 -0.90 -6.92 4.83
CA ILE A 137 -0.97 -7.69 6.08
C ILE A 137 -2.43 -8.01 6.46
N PRO A 138 -3.30 -7.02 6.73
CA PRO A 138 -4.69 -7.29 7.07
C PRO A 138 -5.49 -7.80 5.86
N PHE A 139 -5.19 -7.36 4.64
CA PHE A 139 -5.89 -7.83 3.44
C PHE A 139 -5.78 -9.34 3.29
N ARG A 140 -4.58 -9.87 3.49
CA ARG A 140 -4.29 -11.30 3.47
C ARG A 140 -4.85 -12.05 4.66
N THR A 141 -4.52 -11.58 5.86
CA THR A 141 -4.78 -12.34 7.09
C THR A 141 -6.26 -12.33 7.48
N LEU A 142 -7.01 -11.31 7.09
CA LEU A 142 -8.45 -11.24 7.31
C LEU A 142 -9.29 -11.71 6.11
N GLY A 143 -8.62 -12.07 4.99
CA GLY A 143 -9.30 -12.50 3.77
C GLY A 143 -10.18 -11.41 3.15
N LEU A 144 -9.69 -10.17 3.17
CA LEU A 144 -10.40 -9.02 2.61
C LEU A 144 -10.53 -9.13 1.10
N LYS A 145 -11.50 -8.43 0.56
CA LYS A 145 -11.74 -8.23 -0.87
C LYS A 145 -11.86 -6.73 -1.13
N TYR A 146 -12.85 -6.33 -1.91
CA TYR A 146 -13.08 -4.92 -2.19
C TYR A 146 -13.74 -4.21 -0.99
N PRO A 147 -13.35 -2.96 -0.69
CA PRO A 147 -14.08 -2.15 0.27
C PRO A 147 -15.48 -1.83 -0.25
N THR A 148 -16.43 -1.63 0.66
CA THR A 148 -17.80 -1.21 0.34
C THR A 148 -17.88 0.28 0.02
N ASP A 149 -17.05 1.06 0.67
CA ASP A 149 -16.93 2.51 0.51
C ASP A 149 -15.55 3.00 1.00
N ALA A 150 -15.26 4.25 0.67
CA ALA A 150 -14.04 4.93 1.08
C ALA A 150 -14.33 6.40 1.35
N GLU A 151 -13.80 6.92 2.44
CA GLU A 151 -13.81 8.34 2.77
C GLU A 151 -12.43 8.83 3.17
N CYS A 152 -12.19 10.13 3.09
CA CYS A 152 -10.90 10.69 3.47
C CYS A 152 -10.97 12.13 3.95
N SER A 153 -9.89 12.56 4.60
CA SER A 153 -9.51 13.94 4.79
C SER A 153 -8.03 14.12 4.44
N VAL A 154 -7.64 15.33 4.06
CA VAL A 154 -6.26 15.65 3.70
C VAL A 154 -5.78 16.90 4.43
N ALA A 155 -4.47 16.99 4.66
CA ALA A 155 -3.87 18.19 5.23
C ALA A 155 -3.92 19.35 4.23
N SER A 156 -4.38 20.53 4.70
CA SER A 156 -4.32 21.76 3.94
C SER A 156 -2.98 22.48 4.17
N VAL A 157 -2.39 22.99 3.09
CA VAL A 157 -1.18 23.80 3.12
C VAL A 157 -1.55 25.26 2.84
N TYR A 158 -0.96 26.19 3.57
CA TYR A 158 -1.20 27.63 3.44
C TYR A 158 0.13 28.33 3.26
N THR A 159 0.42 28.80 2.05
CA THR A 159 1.54 29.72 1.78
C THR A 159 1.10 31.19 1.92
N LYS A 160 -0.21 31.44 1.89
CA LYS A 160 -0.85 32.74 2.13
C LYS A 160 -1.88 32.61 3.24
N MET A 161 -1.94 33.63 4.10
CA MET A 161 -2.93 33.69 5.19
C MET A 161 -4.37 33.57 4.63
N TRP A 162 -5.17 32.70 5.25
CA TRP A 162 -6.58 32.43 4.94
C TRP A 162 -6.89 31.85 3.55
N THR A 163 -5.86 31.50 2.77
CA THR A 163 -6.04 30.92 1.45
C THR A 163 -5.28 29.61 1.36
N ALA A 164 -6.00 28.50 1.40
CA ALA A 164 -5.39 27.18 1.22
C ALA A 164 -4.83 27.04 -0.20
N ASP A 165 -3.62 26.52 -0.29
CA ASP A 165 -3.01 26.22 -1.58
C ASP A 165 -3.83 25.16 -2.32
N TYR A 166 -3.91 25.30 -3.64
CA TYR A 166 -4.59 24.36 -4.50
C TYR A 166 -3.63 23.82 -5.55
N ASN A 167 -3.16 22.61 -5.35
CA ASN A 167 -2.19 21.91 -6.22
C ASN A 167 -2.81 20.61 -6.72
N PRO A 168 -3.73 20.65 -7.69
CA PRO A 168 -4.48 19.48 -8.14
C PRO A 168 -3.62 18.39 -8.79
N GLU A 169 -2.42 18.73 -9.27
CA GLU A 169 -1.45 17.78 -9.83
C GLU A 169 -0.69 16.99 -8.76
N GLY A 170 -0.62 17.54 -7.54
CA GLY A 170 0.15 16.98 -6.43
C GLY A 170 -0.69 16.07 -5.54
N CYS A 171 -0.05 15.03 -5.01
CA CYS A 171 -0.61 14.28 -3.90
C CYS A 171 -0.56 15.14 -2.61
N PRO A 172 -1.51 15.03 -1.67
CA PRO A 172 -1.51 15.84 -0.46
C PRO A 172 -0.33 15.51 0.46
N ALA A 173 0.14 16.49 1.26
CA ALA A 173 1.24 16.30 2.19
C ALA A 173 0.97 15.21 3.25
N SER A 174 -0.29 15.03 3.61
CA SER A 174 -0.77 13.98 4.52
C SER A 174 -2.22 13.68 4.22
N SER A 175 -2.61 12.44 4.43
CA SER A 175 -3.98 11.96 4.28
C SER A 175 -4.40 11.05 5.42
N PHE A 176 -5.70 11.09 5.72
CA PHE A 176 -6.38 10.12 6.57
C PHE A 176 -7.53 9.52 5.78
N ILE A 177 -7.53 8.20 5.64
CA ILE A 177 -8.49 7.47 4.81
C ILE A 177 -9.15 6.40 5.65
N THR A 178 -10.45 6.22 5.48
CA THR A 178 -11.21 5.11 6.03
C THR A 178 -11.76 4.26 4.89
N LEU A 179 -11.51 2.97 4.95
CA LEU A 179 -12.06 1.96 4.06
C LEU A 179 -12.95 1.03 4.88
N HIS A 180 -14.19 0.84 4.46
CA HIS A 180 -15.08 -0.11 5.10
C HIS A 180 -15.16 -1.42 4.30
N PHE A 181 -15.18 -2.53 5.02
CA PHE A 181 -15.29 -3.86 4.44
C PHE A 181 -16.45 -4.64 5.05
N SER A 182 -17.06 -5.46 4.24
CA SER A 182 -18.01 -6.46 4.72
C SER A 182 -17.33 -7.46 5.66
N GLU A 183 -18.13 -8.10 6.48
CA GLU A 183 -17.70 -9.21 7.32
C GLU A 183 -17.05 -10.31 6.49
N THR A 184 -16.00 -10.90 7.04
CA THR A 184 -15.34 -12.10 6.51
C THR A 184 -15.46 -13.25 7.52
N VAL A 185 -15.24 -14.47 7.06
CA VAL A 185 -15.19 -15.66 7.96
C VAL A 185 -14.15 -15.47 9.08
N LYS A 186 -13.10 -14.69 8.82
CA LYS A 186 -12.01 -14.46 9.78
C LYS A 186 -12.28 -13.30 10.72
N SER A 187 -12.84 -12.21 10.23
CA SER A 187 -13.14 -11.04 11.07
C SER A 187 -14.35 -11.24 11.96
N LYS A 188 -15.36 -11.99 11.49
CA LYS A 188 -16.64 -12.21 12.16
C LYS A 188 -17.38 -10.90 12.50
N SER A 189 -17.04 -9.80 11.84
CA SER A 189 -17.69 -8.49 11.88
C SER A 189 -17.28 -7.67 10.66
N LYS A 190 -18.02 -6.60 10.38
CA LYS A 190 -17.59 -5.55 9.45
C LYS A 190 -16.29 -4.94 9.94
N ILE A 191 -15.45 -4.48 9.02
CA ILE A 191 -14.15 -3.93 9.35
C ILE A 191 -14.07 -2.46 8.90
N GLU A 192 -13.68 -1.60 9.83
CA GLU A 192 -13.19 -0.26 9.57
C GLU A 192 -11.65 -0.31 9.48
N MET A 193 -11.10 -0.02 8.32
CA MET A 193 -9.66 0.08 8.11
C MET A 193 -9.28 1.53 7.91
N THR A 194 -8.44 2.08 8.79
CA THR A 194 -7.92 3.43 8.64
C THR A 194 -6.47 3.40 8.16
N TRP A 195 -6.16 4.33 7.27
CA TRP A 195 -4.81 4.67 6.83
C TRP A 195 -4.50 6.10 7.21
N SER A 196 -3.31 6.35 7.73
CA SER A 196 -2.77 7.70 7.88
C SER A 196 -1.32 7.78 7.43
N ASP A 197 -0.97 8.89 6.79
CA ASP A 197 0.38 9.16 6.32
C ASP A 197 0.87 10.56 6.76
N GLY A 198 2.08 10.96 6.36
CA GLY A 198 2.67 12.22 6.80
C GLY A 198 3.13 12.20 8.27
N GLY A 199 3.33 11.03 8.86
CA GLY A 199 3.76 10.88 10.26
C GLY A 199 2.62 10.92 11.28
N ILE A 200 1.37 11.00 10.83
CA ILE A 200 0.20 10.89 11.72
C ILE A 200 0.03 9.42 12.10
N ARG A 201 0.02 9.15 13.39
CA ARG A 201 -0.13 7.79 13.92
C ARG A 201 -1.31 7.70 14.89
N PRO A 202 -1.88 6.49 15.10
CA PRO A 202 -2.93 6.28 16.08
C PRO A 202 -2.41 6.51 17.52
N SER A 203 -3.34 6.70 18.44
CA SER A 203 -3.03 6.72 19.88
C SER A 203 -2.44 5.37 20.30
N HIS A 204 -1.54 5.43 21.29
CA HIS A 204 -0.97 4.24 21.89
C HIS A 204 -2.05 3.52 22.71
N PRO A 205 -2.36 2.23 22.45
CA PRO A 205 -3.36 1.50 23.21
C PRO A 205 -2.90 1.18 24.63
N ASP A 206 -3.79 1.32 25.62
CA ASP A 206 -3.48 1.05 27.04
C ASP A 206 -3.02 -0.39 27.33
N ILE A 207 -3.48 -1.35 26.50
CA ILE A 207 -3.09 -2.76 26.63
C ILE A 207 -1.63 -3.02 26.26
N ILE A 208 -1.00 -2.10 25.53
CA ILE A 208 0.42 -2.19 25.15
C ILE A 208 1.23 -1.36 26.15
N PRO A 209 2.31 -1.88 26.73
CA PRO A 209 3.16 -1.12 27.64
C PRO A 209 3.66 0.17 27.01
N ALA A 210 3.59 1.27 27.75
CA ALA A 210 3.89 2.62 27.25
C ALA A 210 5.33 2.79 26.67
N ASN A 211 6.25 1.93 27.08
CA ASN A 211 7.63 1.90 26.60
C ASN A 211 7.85 1.00 25.38
N GLU A 212 6.80 0.38 24.84
CA GLU A 212 6.90 -0.44 23.63
C GLU A 212 6.42 0.30 22.39
N ASP A 213 7.14 0.13 21.29
CA ASP A 213 6.70 0.62 20.00
C ASP A 213 5.46 -0.14 19.51
N ILE A 214 4.46 0.59 19.00
CA ILE A 214 3.24 0.01 18.38
C ILE A 214 3.43 -0.31 16.90
N GLY A 215 4.57 0.06 16.33
CA GLY A 215 4.97 -0.18 14.94
C GLY A 215 6.46 -0.42 14.85
N GLY A 216 7.09 -0.10 13.72
CA GLY A 216 8.54 -0.12 13.57
C GLY A 216 9.23 0.90 14.49
N THR A 217 10.54 1.03 14.37
CA THR A 217 11.35 1.92 15.21
C THR A 217 10.71 3.28 15.42
N ASN A 218 10.56 3.69 16.67
CA ASN A 218 9.85 4.90 17.10
C ASN A 218 8.38 4.94 16.63
N SER A 219 7.76 3.79 16.43
CA SER A 219 6.39 3.65 15.92
C SER A 219 6.13 4.40 14.60
N ALA A 220 7.15 4.53 13.74
CA ALA A 220 7.09 5.34 12.53
C ALA A 220 6.12 4.77 11.48
N ASN A 221 6.07 3.46 11.34
CA ASN A 221 5.16 2.75 10.42
C ASN A 221 4.56 1.55 11.16
N GLY A 222 3.32 1.21 10.85
CA GLY A 222 2.74 0.04 11.51
C GLY A 222 1.35 -0.33 11.06
N VAL A 223 0.95 -1.49 11.54
CA VAL A 223 -0.38 -2.07 11.39
C VAL A 223 -0.83 -2.57 12.74
N MET A 224 -2.02 -2.19 13.16
CA MET A 224 -2.74 -2.78 14.30
C MET A 224 -4.00 -3.47 13.81
N ILE A 225 -4.17 -4.74 14.14
CA ILE A 225 -5.41 -5.49 13.93
C ILE A 225 -6.08 -5.60 15.31
N ILE A 226 -7.25 -5.01 15.45
CA ILE A 226 -7.93 -4.80 16.74
C ILE A 226 -9.20 -5.64 16.78
N GLY A 227 -9.24 -6.55 17.74
CA GLY A 227 -10.40 -7.37 18.04
C GLY A 227 -10.95 -7.10 19.44
N GLU A 228 -12.08 -7.72 19.76
CA GLU A 228 -12.76 -7.60 21.08
C GLU A 228 -11.86 -8.03 22.24
N LYS A 229 -10.94 -8.97 22.01
CA LYS A 229 -10.15 -9.62 23.08
C LYS A 229 -8.66 -9.23 23.06
N GLY A 230 -8.23 -8.38 22.13
CA GLY A 230 -6.83 -8.00 22.06
C GLY A 230 -6.44 -7.36 20.73
N ILE A 231 -5.13 -7.15 20.58
CA ILE A 231 -4.53 -6.42 19.46
C ILE A 231 -3.31 -7.19 18.93
N ILE A 232 -3.16 -7.26 17.60
CA ILE A 232 -1.91 -7.64 16.96
C ILE A 232 -1.27 -6.36 16.44
N THR A 233 0.04 -6.16 16.69
CA THR A 233 0.84 -5.07 16.12
C THR A 233 1.98 -5.64 15.28
N THR A 234 2.28 -5.00 14.15
CA THR A 234 3.37 -5.40 13.27
C THR A 234 3.68 -4.37 12.19
N ASN A 235 4.86 -4.47 11.57
CA ASN A 235 5.21 -3.81 10.32
C ASN A 235 6.11 -4.72 9.45
N ILE A 236 5.90 -6.03 9.49
CA ILE A 236 6.76 -7.05 8.88
C ILE A 236 7.02 -6.90 7.38
N ASN A 237 6.28 -6.07 6.69
CA ASN A 237 6.45 -5.80 5.26
C ASN A 237 7.20 -4.48 4.97
N ASP A 238 7.72 -3.82 6.00
CA ASP A 238 8.52 -2.60 5.86
C ASP A 238 10.03 -2.93 5.75
N SER A 239 10.82 -1.94 5.34
CA SER A 239 12.28 -2.02 5.25
C SER A 239 12.99 -2.28 6.59
N SER A 240 12.34 -1.93 7.71
CA SER A 240 12.77 -2.23 9.07
C SER A 240 11.68 -3.03 9.77
N PRO A 241 11.56 -4.32 9.48
CA PRO A 241 10.46 -5.13 9.95
C PRO A 241 10.48 -5.28 11.47
N MET A 242 9.33 -5.03 12.09
CA MET A 242 9.09 -5.36 13.49
C MET A 242 8.45 -6.74 13.59
N MET A 243 8.94 -7.56 14.52
CA MET A 243 8.31 -8.84 14.85
C MET A 243 6.84 -8.62 15.23
N PRO A 244 5.91 -9.44 14.73
CA PRO A 244 4.52 -9.34 15.13
C PRO A 244 4.39 -9.63 16.63
N LYS A 245 3.54 -8.86 17.29
CA LYS A 245 3.23 -9.01 18.71
C LYS A 245 1.73 -9.15 18.89
N LEU A 246 1.31 -10.05 19.75
CA LEU A 246 -0.07 -10.22 20.18
C LEU A 246 -0.20 -9.82 21.65
N PHE A 247 -1.18 -8.98 21.94
CA PHE A 247 -1.56 -8.54 23.29
C PHE A 247 -3.03 -8.88 23.52
N LEU A 248 -3.34 -9.67 24.56
CA LEU A 248 -4.71 -10.00 24.91
C LEU A 248 -5.16 -9.29 26.19
N ASN A 249 -6.45 -9.05 26.32
CA ASN A 249 -7.05 -8.34 27.47
C ASN A 249 -6.86 -9.08 28.79
N ASP A 250 -6.59 -10.38 28.75
CA ASP A 250 -6.28 -11.21 29.94
C ASP A 250 -4.81 -11.11 30.40
N GLY A 251 -4.02 -10.26 29.74
CA GLY A 251 -2.59 -10.08 30.02
C GLY A 251 -1.67 -11.00 29.23
N THR A 252 -2.20 -11.94 28.44
CA THR A 252 -1.39 -12.82 27.60
C THR A 252 -0.65 -12.00 26.52
N ARG A 253 0.62 -12.33 26.32
CA ARG A 253 1.48 -11.71 25.30
C ARG A 253 2.21 -12.81 24.54
N GLU A 254 2.21 -12.67 23.21
CA GLU A 254 2.96 -13.56 22.33
C GLU A 254 3.80 -12.73 21.35
N LEU A 255 5.01 -13.21 21.08
CA LEU A 255 5.92 -12.63 20.11
C LEU A 255 6.04 -13.55 18.89
N GLY A 256 6.20 -12.98 17.73
CA GLY A 256 6.57 -13.76 16.54
C GLY A 256 7.94 -14.41 16.73
N PRO A 257 8.21 -15.52 16.03
CA PRO A 257 9.51 -16.18 16.09
C PRO A 257 10.59 -15.34 15.37
N ASP A 258 11.84 -15.53 15.74
CA ASP A 258 12.96 -14.99 14.99
C ASP A 258 12.99 -15.55 13.56
N LEU A 259 13.41 -14.71 12.62
CA LEU A 259 13.64 -15.16 11.25
C LEU A 259 14.93 -16.01 11.18
N PRO A 260 14.97 -17.06 10.34
CA PRO A 260 16.18 -17.80 10.06
C PRO A 260 17.32 -16.87 9.60
N LYS A 261 18.54 -17.08 10.10
CA LYS A 261 19.71 -16.25 9.76
C LYS A 261 20.19 -16.42 8.32
N ASP A 262 19.88 -17.58 7.72
CA ASP A 262 20.25 -17.96 6.36
C ASP A 262 19.11 -17.78 5.35
N MET A 263 18.13 -16.94 5.68
CA MET A 263 17.02 -16.66 4.78
C MET A 263 17.49 -15.99 3.50
N GLU A 264 16.95 -16.43 2.36
CA GLU A 264 17.19 -15.78 1.07
C GLU A 264 16.81 -14.28 1.12
N PRO A 265 17.57 -13.41 0.42
CA PRO A 265 17.21 -12.01 0.29
C PRO A 265 15.76 -11.84 -0.16
N GLU A 266 15.09 -10.85 0.40
CA GLU A 266 13.67 -10.56 0.09
C GLU A 266 12.77 -11.81 0.21
N TYR A 267 13.10 -12.72 1.13
CA TYR A 267 12.35 -13.96 1.42
C TYR A 267 12.19 -14.89 0.21
N GLY A 268 13.12 -14.82 -0.74
CA GLY A 268 13.10 -15.62 -1.96
C GLY A 268 11.95 -15.28 -2.93
N HIS A 269 11.33 -14.10 -2.80
CA HIS A 269 10.13 -13.70 -3.55
C HIS A 269 10.29 -13.83 -5.06
N GLN A 270 11.42 -13.38 -5.63
CA GLN A 270 11.71 -13.48 -7.05
C GLN A 270 11.98 -14.93 -7.48
N ARG A 271 12.66 -15.72 -6.63
CA ARG A 271 12.91 -17.15 -6.89
C ARG A 271 11.61 -17.93 -6.97
N LEU A 272 10.69 -17.69 -6.04
CA LEU A 272 9.37 -18.32 -6.06
C LEU A 272 8.65 -18.08 -7.39
N TRP A 273 8.75 -16.87 -7.96
CA TRP A 273 8.17 -16.58 -9.26
C TRP A 273 8.87 -17.33 -10.40
N VAL A 274 10.21 -17.39 -10.40
CA VAL A 274 10.99 -18.13 -11.40
C VAL A 274 10.63 -19.61 -11.37
N ASP A 275 10.52 -20.20 -10.19
CA ASP A 275 10.18 -21.61 -10.03
C ASP A 275 8.73 -21.89 -10.49
N ALA A 276 7.81 -20.98 -10.20
CA ALA A 276 6.44 -21.04 -10.71
C ALA A 276 6.38 -20.94 -12.25
N CYS A 277 7.23 -20.09 -12.86
CA CYS A 277 7.32 -19.99 -14.33
C CYS A 277 7.79 -21.30 -14.95
N LYS A 278 8.78 -21.97 -14.36
CA LYS A 278 9.27 -23.28 -14.82
C LYS A 278 8.22 -24.38 -14.68
N ALA A 279 7.47 -24.35 -13.59
CA ALA A 279 6.43 -25.34 -13.29
C ALA A 279 5.13 -25.10 -14.11
N GLY A 280 4.88 -23.87 -14.53
CA GLY A 280 3.77 -23.51 -15.40
C GLY A 280 2.50 -23.04 -14.67
N PHE A 281 1.55 -22.54 -15.47
CA PHE A 281 0.28 -22.01 -14.99
C PHE A 281 -0.55 -23.08 -14.28
N LYS A 282 -1.10 -22.75 -13.11
CA LYS A 282 -1.84 -23.64 -12.19
C LYS A 282 -1.03 -24.77 -11.55
N SER A 283 0.30 -24.77 -11.68
CA SER A 283 1.15 -25.66 -10.88
C SER A 283 1.03 -25.35 -9.38
N LYS A 284 1.54 -26.24 -8.54
CA LYS A 284 1.62 -26.04 -7.08
C LYS A 284 2.42 -24.76 -6.74
N GLU A 285 3.51 -24.56 -7.45
CA GLU A 285 4.40 -23.39 -7.30
C GLU A 285 3.67 -22.11 -7.69
N HIS A 286 2.91 -22.10 -8.80
CA HIS A 286 2.11 -20.93 -9.20
C HIS A 286 1.03 -20.60 -8.17
N LEU A 287 0.31 -21.62 -7.68
CA LEU A 287 -0.75 -21.42 -6.69
C LEU A 287 -0.21 -21.02 -5.31
N ALA A 288 1.07 -21.25 -5.05
CA ALA A 288 1.74 -20.84 -3.82
C ALA A 288 2.30 -19.40 -3.86
N LEU A 289 2.27 -18.74 -5.02
CA LEU A 289 2.74 -17.36 -5.14
C LEU A 289 1.94 -16.42 -4.23
N THR A 290 2.65 -15.60 -3.48
CA THR A 290 2.04 -14.72 -2.48
C THR A 290 1.44 -13.46 -3.07
N SER A 291 1.87 -13.05 -4.28
CA SER A 291 1.44 -11.80 -4.93
C SER A 291 1.15 -12.00 -6.42
N SER A 292 0.58 -13.17 -6.78
CA SER A 292 0.03 -13.35 -8.14
C SER A 292 -0.99 -12.26 -8.46
N PHE A 293 -1.22 -11.93 -9.72
CA PHE A 293 -2.18 -10.88 -10.08
C PHE A 293 -3.61 -11.19 -9.62
N ASP A 294 -3.96 -12.47 -9.41
CA ASP A 294 -5.23 -12.86 -8.82
C ASP A 294 -5.42 -12.33 -7.39
N TYR A 295 -4.31 -12.15 -6.67
CA TYR A 295 -4.28 -11.55 -5.33
C TYR A 295 -3.91 -10.06 -5.38
N ALA A 296 -2.83 -9.71 -6.08
CA ALA A 296 -2.28 -8.36 -6.10
C ALA A 296 -3.20 -7.36 -6.83
N GLY A 297 -3.97 -7.80 -7.82
CA GLY A 297 -4.94 -6.96 -8.53
C GLY A 297 -6.01 -6.40 -7.59
N PRO A 298 -6.83 -7.22 -6.93
CA PRO A 298 -7.82 -6.77 -5.95
C PRO A 298 -7.23 -5.92 -4.81
N MET A 299 -6.03 -6.25 -4.33
CA MET A 299 -5.35 -5.45 -3.31
C MET A 299 -4.94 -4.07 -3.86
N THR A 300 -4.39 -4.01 -5.06
CA THR A 300 -4.04 -2.75 -5.73
C THR A 300 -5.29 -1.88 -5.98
N GLU A 301 -6.39 -2.48 -6.43
CA GLU A 301 -7.67 -1.78 -6.58
C GLU A 301 -8.16 -1.19 -5.24
N THR A 302 -7.97 -1.91 -4.14
CA THR A 302 -8.31 -1.44 -2.78
C THR A 302 -7.47 -0.22 -2.38
N VAL A 303 -6.16 -0.26 -2.60
CA VAL A 303 -5.26 0.88 -2.36
C VAL A 303 -5.67 2.09 -3.20
N LEU A 304 -5.93 1.86 -4.49
CA LEU A 304 -6.31 2.92 -5.43
C LEU A 304 -7.72 3.47 -5.17
N MET A 305 -8.61 2.74 -4.50
CA MET A 305 -9.88 3.27 -4.02
C MET A 305 -9.66 4.41 -3.02
N GLY A 306 -8.70 4.26 -2.11
CA GLY A 306 -8.29 5.35 -1.21
C GLY A 306 -7.76 6.56 -1.98
N ASN A 307 -6.99 6.36 -3.03
CA ASN A 307 -6.53 7.45 -3.91
C ASN A 307 -7.68 8.16 -4.65
N LEU A 308 -8.70 7.41 -5.07
CA LEU A 308 -9.91 8.03 -5.64
C LEU A 308 -10.63 8.91 -4.62
N ALA A 309 -10.74 8.46 -3.37
CA ALA A 309 -11.31 9.27 -2.29
C ALA A 309 -10.51 10.56 -2.09
N ILE A 310 -9.17 10.49 -2.02
CA ILE A 310 -8.28 11.66 -1.92
C ILE A 310 -8.51 12.62 -3.08
N ARG A 311 -8.46 12.13 -4.31
CA ARG A 311 -8.63 12.98 -5.50
C ARG A 311 -10.01 13.63 -5.55
N SER A 312 -11.05 12.88 -5.19
CA SER A 312 -12.42 13.42 -5.11
C SER A 312 -12.53 14.51 -4.05
N TYR A 313 -11.92 14.32 -2.88
CA TYR A 313 -11.90 15.32 -1.80
C TYR A 313 -11.15 16.59 -2.20
N MET A 314 -10.07 16.46 -2.97
CA MET A 314 -9.25 17.58 -3.42
C MET A 314 -9.88 18.39 -4.57
N LEU A 315 -10.88 17.83 -5.28
CA LEU A 315 -11.54 18.56 -6.37
C LEU A 315 -12.28 19.78 -5.84
N ARG A 316 -12.00 20.93 -6.44
CA ARG A 316 -12.72 22.19 -6.20
C ARG A 316 -13.54 22.54 -7.42
N LYS A 317 -14.69 23.12 -7.18
CA LYS A 317 -15.57 23.67 -8.22
C LYS A 317 -15.56 25.19 -8.14
N GLU A 318 -15.61 25.86 -9.27
CA GLU A 318 -15.88 27.28 -9.30
C GLU A 318 -17.35 27.53 -8.98
N ASP A 319 -17.59 28.43 -8.02
CA ASP A 319 -18.92 28.97 -7.77
C ASP A 319 -19.37 29.92 -8.89
N SER A 320 -20.60 30.43 -8.82
CA SER A 320 -21.14 31.36 -9.79
C SER A 320 -20.40 32.71 -9.89
N LYS A 321 -19.44 32.94 -8.99
CA LYS A 321 -18.59 34.16 -8.94
C LYS A 321 -17.12 33.85 -9.32
N GLY A 322 -16.81 32.63 -9.81
CA GLY A 322 -15.47 32.22 -10.17
C GLY A 322 -14.56 31.90 -8.97
N LYS A 323 -15.12 31.74 -7.77
CA LYS A 323 -14.36 31.33 -6.59
C LYS A 323 -14.31 29.80 -6.52
N LEU A 324 -13.14 29.25 -6.32
CA LEU A 324 -12.94 27.80 -6.10
C LEU A 324 -13.39 27.41 -4.69
N GLU A 325 -14.33 26.47 -4.62
CA GLU A 325 -14.85 25.86 -3.37
C GLU A 325 -14.57 24.37 -3.32
#